data_90934647a0f59efd2f67416da0bff879
#
_entry.id   90934647a0f59efd2f67416da0bff879
#
_cell.length_a   1.000
_cell.length_b   1.000
_cell.length_c   1.000
_cell.angle_alpha   90.00
_cell.angle_beta   90.00
_cell.angle_gamma   90.00
#
_symmetry.space_group_name_H-M   'P 1'
#
loop_
_entity.id
_entity.type
_entity.pdbx_description
1 polymer ?
#
loop_
_entity_poly.entity_id
_entity_poly.type
_entity_poly.pdbx_seq_one_letter_code
_entity_poly.pdbx_strand_id
1 'polypeptide(L)'
;HALVRRQRQMCIRDSKKIDRRLNFAFISDVHLGSNPTSHLEKICNEVMLLDVDYLLIGGDLFDTNSFQAHDLEPFLKLECPIYFVTGNHEYYVDGYKEKLEQLRRYNISILDNEVVSFSSINLVGVSDNQSEEKQIQITNALVTEEMYNVVIIHKPSIWEKVSQNVDLMLSGHTHKGQIFPFNFFVRLKFKNVYGLFEDGSNRLYVSSGSGTWGPRMRLGTQNEIVKISIQPI
;
A
#
# COMPACT_ATOMS: atom_id res chain seq x y z
N HIS A 1 8.87 -23.34 8.51
CA HIS A 1 9.55 -22.64 7.41
C HIS A 1 9.53 -21.15 7.72
N ALA A 2 10.73 -20.56 7.93
CA ALA A 2 10.87 -19.12 8.07
C ALA A 2 10.38 -18.48 6.77
N LEU A 3 9.29 -17.70 6.84
CA LEU A 3 8.88 -16.84 5.76
C LEU A 3 9.96 -15.75 5.65
N VAL A 4 10.91 -15.95 4.77
CA VAL A 4 11.95 -14.94 4.47
C VAL A 4 11.25 -13.77 3.83
N ARG A 5 11.10 -12.68 4.58
CA ARG A 5 10.61 -11.41 4.07
C ARG A 5 11.74 -10.74 3.32
N ARG A 6 11.42 -10.24 2.15
CA ARG A 6 12.35 -9.40 1.42
C ARG A 6 12.08 -7.95 1.80
N GLN A 7 13.01 -7.33 2.50
CA GLN A 7 13.07 -5.88 2.55
C GLN A 7 13.52 -5.37 1.18
N ARG A 8 12.74 -4.48 0.61
CA ARG A 8 13.12 -3.80 -0.63
C ARG A 8 13.31 -2.32 -0.34
N GLN A 9 14.47 -1.83 -0.68
CA GLN A 9 14.77 -0.40 -0.58
C GLN A 9 14.70 0.25 -1.95
N MET A 10 13.94 1.33 -2.06
CA MET A 10 13.82 2.16 -3.24
C MET A 10 14.22 3.58 -2.88
N CYS A 11 15.22 4.12 -3.57
CA CYS A 11 15.64 5.52 -3.43
C CYS A 11 15.20 6.27 -4.67
N ILE A 12 14.38 7.30 -4.49
CA ILE A 12 13.94 8.21 -5.54
C ILE A 12 14.70 9.51 -5.35
N ARG A 13 15.64 9.79 -6.26
CA ARG A 13 16.33 11.09 -6.37
C ARG A 13 15.74 11.78 -7.56
N ASP A 14 14.77 12.70 -7.39
CA ASP A 14 14.17 13.15 -8.63
C ASP A 14 13.21 14.34 -8.55
N SER A 15 13.10 15.02 -7.46
CA SER A 15 12.13 16.08 -7.47
C SER A 15 12.66 17.39 -6.92
N LYS A 16 12.61 18.43 -7.76
CA LYS A 16 12.75 19.82 -7.33
C LYS A 16 11.62 20.25 -6.39
N LYS A 17 10.53 19.45 -6.29
CA LYS A 17 9.40 19.67 -5.40
C LYS A 17 9.69 19.26 -3.96
N ILE A 18 10.74 18.48 -3.69
CA ILE A 18 11.06 17.94 -2.37
C ILE A 18 12.12 18.82 -1.71
N ASP A 19 11.85 19.27 -0.49
CA ASP A 19 12.72 20.15 0.30
C ASP A 19 13.65 19.39 1.27
N ARG A 20 13.26 18.17 1.69
CA ARG A 20 14.04 17.30 2.57
C ARG A 20 13.82 15.83 2.24
N ARG A 21 14.72 14.99 2.70
CA ARG A 21 14.54 13.53 2.60
C ARG A 21 13.36 13.09 3.46
N LEU A 22 12.51 12.24 2.87
CA LEU A 22 11.39 11.58 3.53
C LEU A 22 11.46 10.08 3.28
N ASN A 23 11.25 9.30 4.34
CA ASN A 23 11.28 7.85 4.29
C ASN A 23 9.90 7.28 4.60
N PHE A 24 9.41 6.40 3.75
CA PHE A 24 8.15 5.68 3.93
C PHE A 24 8.40 4.19 4.03
N ALA A 25 7.67 3.51 4.93
CA ALA A 25 7.43 2.09 4.77
C ALA A 25 6.13 1.91 3.98
N PHE A 26 6.11 1.03 3.00
CA PHE A 26 4.89 0.63 2.29
C PHE A 26 4.65 -0.86 2.47
N ILE A 27 3.45 -1.20 2.92
CA ILE A 27 2.93 -2.55 3.03
C ILE A 27 1.57 -2.62 2.35
N SER A 28 1.16 -3.79 1.90
CA SER A 28 -0.17 -4.06 1.35
C SER A 28 -0.54 -5.52 1.58
N ASP A 29 -1.80 -5.85 1.41
CA ASP A 29 -2.26 -7.24 1.37
C ASP A 29 -1.82 -8.04 2.62
N VAL A 30 -2.06 -7.48 3.80
CA VAL A 30 -1.73 -8.12 5.09
C VAL A 30 -2.67 -9.28 5.38
N HIS A 31 -3.97 -9.13 5.01
CA HIS A 31 -5.02 -10.13 5.14
C HIS A 31 -5.17 -10.69 6.57
N LEU A 32 -5.37 -9.79 7.56
CA LEU A 32 -5.73 -10.18 8.92
C LEU A 32 -7.07 -10.94 8.93
N GLY A 33 -7.13 -12.00 9.70
CA GLY A 33 -8.21 -12.97 9.64
C GLY A 33 -7.75 -14.23 8.92
N SER A 34 -7.35 -14.16 7.66
CA SER A 34 -6.63 -15.25 6.98
C SER A 34 -5.22 -15.43 7.55
N ASN A 35 -4.51 -14.34 7.81
CA ASN A 35 -3.23 -14.37 8.51
C ASN A 35 -3.43 -13.98 9.99
N PRO A 36 -2.68 -14.60 10.92
CA PRO A 36 -2.81 -14.31 12.35
C PRO A 36 -2.17 -12.99 12.75
N THR A 37 -2.59 -12.42 13.88
CA THR A 37 -2.02 -11.21 14.51
C THR A 37 -0.50 -11.27 14.64
N SER A 38 0.05 -12.46 14.97
CA SER A 38 1.51 -12.67 15.05
C SER A 38 2.24 -12.45 13.72
N HIS A 39 1.51 -12.46 12.59
CA HIS A 39 2.06 -12.08 11.30
C HIS A 39 2.21 -10.56 11.19
N LEU A 40 1.19 -9.80 11.61
CA LEU A 40 1.26 -8.34 11.69
C LEU A 40 2.34 -7.90 12.69
N GLU A 41 2.44 -8.56 13.84
CA GLU A 41 3.49 -8.26 14.82
C GLU A 41 4.90 -8.33 14.20
N LYS A 42 5.16 -9.35 13.39
CA LYS A 42 6.44 -9.45 12.66
C LYS A 42 6.62 -8.34 11.63
N ILE A 43 5.53 -7.90 10.94
CA ILE A 43 5.58 -6.76 10.01
C ILE A 43 5.96 -5.49 10.78
N CYS A 44 5.27 -5.20 11.88
CA CYS A 44 5.54 -4.00 12.69
C CYS A 44 6.97 -3.99 13.24
N ASN A 45 7.48 -5.14 13.73
CA ASN A 45 8.86 -5.26 14.19
C ASN A 45 9.88 -4.95 13.08
N GLU A 46 9.63 -5.39 11.84
CA GLU A 46 10.48 -5.06 10.70
C GLU A 46 10.36 -3.58 10.30
N VAL A 47 9.15 -2.99 10.34
CA VAL A 47 8.93 -1.57 10.06
C VAL A 47 9.70 -0.69 11.06
N MET A 48 9.70 -1.02 12.36
CA MET A 48 10.48 -0.30 13.37
C MET A 48 11.99 -0.24 13.06
N LEU A 49 12.53 -1.30 12.44
CA LEU A 49 13.96 -1.35 12.06
C LEU A 49 14.29 -0.50 10.83
N LEU A 50 13.28 -0.05 10.07
CA LEU A 50 13.51 0.69 8.83
C LEU A 50 13.78 2.18 9.04
N ASP A 51 13.53 2.72 10.23
CA ASP A 51 13.67 4.16 10.52
C ASP A 51 12.95 5.00 9.45
N VAL A 52 11.62 5.05 9.53
CA VAL A 52 10.75 5.70 8.56
C VAL A 52 9.92 6.80 9.20
N ASP A 53 9.61 7.84 8.42
CA ASP A 53 8.78 8.95 8.85
C ASP A 53 7.29 8.57 8.85
N TYR A 54 6.86 7.67 7.97
CA TYR A 54 5.46 7.27 7.79
C TYR A 54 5.34 5.81 7.38
N LEU A 55 4.23 5.17 7.81
CA LEU A 55 3.78 3.87 7.28
C LEU A 55 2.58 4.07 6.36
N LEU A 56 2.66 3.55 5.15
CA LEU A 56 1.61 3.57 4.15
C LEU A 56 1.08 2.14 3.94
N ILE A 57 -0.25 1.96 4.00
CA ILE A 57 -0.91 0.67 3.84
C ILE A 57 -1.80 0.70 2.60
N GLY A 58 -1.45 -0.08 1.59
CA GLY A 58 -2.05 -0.10 0.25
C GLY A 58 -3.22 -1.05 0.09
N GLY A 59 -4.10 -1.17 1.10
CA GLY A 59 -5.32 -1.99 1.02
C GLY A 59 -5.15 -3.44 1.44
N ASP A 60 -6.28 -4.14 1.55
CA ASP A 60 -6.39 -5.55 1.97
C ASP A 60 -5.69 -5.82 3.30
N LEU A 61 -5.99 -4.96 4.30
CA LEU A 61 -5.48 -5.09 5.65
C LEU A 61 -6.16 -6.25 6.39
N PHE A 62 -7.48 -6.42 6.19
CA PHE A 62 -8.25 -7.54 6.74
C PHE A 62 -9.19 -8.13 5.68
N ASP A 63 -9.52 -9.42 5.78
CA ASP A 63 -10.19 -10.14 4.70
C ASP A 63 -11.28 -11.15 5.15
N THR A 64 -11.50 -11.31 6.45
CA THR A 64 -12.50 -12.27 6.95
C THR A 64 -13.31 -11.71 8.12
N ASN A 65 -14.48 -12.32 8.39
CA ASN A 65 -15.31 -11.98 9.52
C ASN A 65 -14.67 -12.31 10.87
N SER A 66 -13.65 -13.17 10.90
CA SER A 66 -12.90 -13.49 12.13
C SER A 66 -11.96 -12.38 12.59
N PHE A 67 -11.67 -11.40 11.74
CA PHE A 67 -10.90 -10.21 12.12
C PHE A 67 -11.55 -9.47 13.29
N GLN A 68 -10.75 -9.14 14.28
CA GLN A 68 -11.15 -8.39 15.47
C GLN A 68 -10.25 -7.15 15.64
N ALA A 69 -10.78 -6.09 16.25
CA ALA A 69 -10.04 -4.85 16.44
C ALA A 69 -8.70 -5.05 17.19
N HIS A 70 -8.64 -5.97 18.16
CA HIS A 70 -7.40 -6.26 18.90
C HIS A 70 -6.30 -6.86 18.03
N ASP A 71 -6.61 -7.40 16.84
CA ASP A 71 -5.59 -7.85 15.88
C ASP A 71 -4.70 -6.69 15.38
N LEU A 72 -5.14 -5.44 15.57
CA LEU A 72 -4.41 -4.22 15.20
C LEU A 72 -3.44 -3.73 16.29
N GLU A 73 -3.46 -4.32 17.50
CA GLU A 73 -2.60 -3.89 18.62
C GLU A 73 -1.11 -3.76 18.25
N PRO A 74 -0.53 -4.61 17.36
CA PRO A 74 0.86 -4.44 16.96
C PRO A 74 1.18 -3.06 16.36
N PHE A 75 0.22 -2.37 15.74
CA PHE A 75 0.43 -1.02 15.21
C PHE A 75 0.69 0.02 16.30
N LEU A 76 0.21 -0.18 17.53
CA LEU A 76 0.45 0.73 18.66
C LEU A 76 1.94 0.80 19.07
N LYS A 77 2.77 -0.14 18.60
CA LYS A 77 4.23 -0.12 18.81
C LYS A 77 4.95 0.85 17.86
N LEU A 78 4.29 1.32 16.81
CA LEU A 78 4.87 2.22 15.83
C LEU A 78 4.67 3.67 16.26
N GLU A 79 5.74 4.45 16.24
CA GLU A 79 5.73 5.88 16.61
C GLU A 79 5.39 6.78 15.40
N CYS A 80 5.53 6.26 14.17
CA CYS A 80 5.23 7.02 12.97
C CYS A 80 3.72 7.03 12.64
N PRO A 81 3.20 8.11 12.03
CA PRO A 81 1.84 8.15 11.51
C PRO A 81 1.59 7.04 10.48
N ILE A 82 0.38 6.47 10.52
CA ILE A 82 -0.04 5.38 9.64
C ILE A 82 -1.19 5.86 8.77
N TYR A 83 -1.02 5.73 7.46
CA TYR A 83 -2.06 6.03 6.47
C TYR A 83 -2.48 4.76 5.74
N PHE A 84 -3.78 4.59 5.57
CA PHE A 84 -4.38 3.40 4.99
C PHE A 84 -5.40 3.78 3.92
N VAL A 85 -5.40 3.06 2.81
CA VAL A 85 -6.48 3.04 1.83
C VAL A 85 -7.15 1.67 1.81
N THR A 86 -8.44 1.62 1.52
CA THR A 86 -9.14 0.34 1.41
C THR A 86 -8.76 -0.40 0.13
N GLY A 87 -8.64 -1.73 0.25
CA GLY A 87 -8.62 -2.66 -0.88
C GLY A 87 -10.00 -3.28 -1.11
N ASN A 88 -10.07 -4.29 -1.95
CA ASN A 88 -11.35 -4.94 -2.21
C ASN A 88 -11.81 -5.90 -1.10
N HIS A 89 -10.88 -6.45 -0.32
CA HIS A 89 -11.20 -7.42 0.72
C HIS A 89 -11.91 -6.79 1.92
N GLU A 90 -11.64 -5.54 2.25
CA GLU A 90 -12.37 -4.85 3.30
C GLU A 90 -13.89 -4.90 3.06
N TYR A 91 -14.32 -4.73 1.80
CA TYR A 91 -15.75 -4.68 1.43
C TYR A 91 -16.44 -6.06 1.41
N TYR A 92 -15.68 -7.15 1.51
CA TYR A 92 -16.24 -8.52 1.58
C TYR A 92 -16.56 -8.94 3.02
N VAL A 93 -16.15 -8.13 4.01
CA VAL A 93 -16.32 -8.45 5.44
C VAL A 93 -17.61 -7.84 5.96
N ASP A 94 -18.41 -8.62 6.69
CA ASP A 94 -19.62 -8.12 7.34
C ASP A 94 -19.28 -7.02 8.37
N GLY A 95 -20.07 -5.94 8.35
CA GLY A 95 -19.83 -4.80 9.25
C GLY A 95 -18.50 -4.07 8.96
N TYR A 96 -18.05 -4.05 7.71
CA TYR A 96 -16.77 -3.45 7.34
C TYR A 96 -16.65 -1.97 7.76
N LYS A 97 -17.75 -1.21 7.74
CA LYS A 97 -17.75 0.22 8.14
C LYS A 97 -17.36 0.39 9.59
N GLU A 98 -17.96 -0.39 10.47
CA GLU A 98 -17.67 -0.39 11.90
C GLU A 98 -16.23 -0.85 12.16
N LYS A 99 -15.75 -1.83 11.39
CA LYS A 99 -14.36 -2.29 11.46
C LYS A 99 -13.39 -1.22 10.99
N LEU A 100 -13.68 -0.50 9.92
CA LEU A 100 -12.88 0.64 9.45
C LEU A 100 -12.80 1.74 10.51
N GLU A 101 -13.93 2.12 11.12
CA GLU A 101 -13.93 3.13 12.19
C GLU A 101 -13.06 2.72 13.40
N GLN A 102 -12.93 1.42 13.68
CA GLN A 102 -12.07 0.94 14.75
C GLN A 102 -10.57 1.17 14.46
N LEU A 103 -10.14 1.25 13.19
CA LEU A 103 -8.74 1.50 12.82
C LEU A 103 -8.21 2.79 13.44
N ARG A 104 -9.06 3.81 13.57
CA ARG A 104 -8.70 5.12 14.16
C ARG A 104 -8.19 5.01 15.60
N ARG A 105 -8.64 3.97 16.35
CA ARG A 105 -8.20 3.71 17.74
C ARG A 105 -6.76 3.19 17.80
N TYR A 106 -6.22 2.75 16.67
CA TYR A 106 -4.86 2.21 16.53
C TYR A 106 -3.95 3.17 15.75
N ASN A 107 -4.25 4.47 15.79
CA ASN A 107 -3.49 5.54 15.12
C ASN A 107 -3.43 5.40 13.58
N ILE A 108 -4.41 4.73 12.98
CA ILE A 108 -4.50 4.55 11.54
C ILE A 108 -5.46 5.58 10.96
N SER A 109 -4.96 6.45 10.09
CA SER A 109 -5.74 7.42 9.32
C SER A 109 -6.17 6.79 7.99
N ILE A 110 -7.48 6.75 7.76
CA ILE A 110 -8.05 6.22 6.51
C ILE A 110 -8.11 7.35 5.50
N LEU A 111 -7.58 7.12 4.30
CA LEU A 111 -7.57 8.06 3.18
C LEU A 111 -8.40 7.51 2.02
N ASP A 112 -9.69 7.36 2.23
CA ASP A 112 -10.61 6.87 1.19
C ASP A 112 -11.17 8.04 0.38
N ASN A 113 -10.56 8.34 -0.77
CA ASN A 113 -10.81 9.49 -1.63
C ASN A 113 -10.50 10.83 -0.93
N GLU A 114 -9.45 10.82 -0.14
CA GLU A 114 -8.98 11.93 0.66
C GLU A 114 -7.52 12.24 0.38
N VAL A 115 -7.09 13.42 0.80
CA VAL A 115 -5.73 13.90 0.67
C VAL A 115 -5.23 14.44 2.01
N VAL A 116 -3.97 14.20 2.31
CA VAL A 116 -3.26 14.85 3.40
C VAL A 116 -1.95 15.41 2.87
N SER A 117 -1.65 16.65 3.23
CA SER A 117 -0.41 17.31 2.82
C SER A 117 0.49 17.51 4.03
N PHE A 118 1.76 17.18 3.88
CA PHE A 118 2.81 17.39 4.88
C PHE A 118 4.16 17.60 4.21
N SER A 119 4.94 18.56 4.71
CA SER A 119 6.14 19.04 4.02
C SER A 119 5.81 19.35 2.56
N SER A 120 6.56 18.82 1.62
CA SER A 120 6.34 18.97 0.18
C SER A 120 5.57 17.80 -0.46
N ILE A 121 5.01 16.89 0.34
CA ILE A 121 4.24 15.73 -0.13
C ILE A 121 2.74 16.03 -0.10
N ASN A 122 2.08 15.69 -1.20
CA ASN A 122 0.63 15.57 -1.34
C ASN A 122 0.29 14.08 -1.38
N LEU A 123 -0.12 13.51 -0.24
CA LEU A 123 -0.47 12.10 -0.11
C LEU A 123 -1.95 11.90 -0.39
N VAL A 124 -2.26 11.27 -1.50
CA VAL A 124 -3.62 11.01 -1.99
C VAL A 124 -3.96 9.53 -1.77
N GLY A 125 -5.06 9.27 -1.09
CA GLY A 125 -5.63 7.93 -0.97
C GLY A 125 -6.86 7.77 -1.85
N VAL A 126 -6.94 6.69 -2.62
CA VAL A 126 -8.07 6.39 -3.51
C VAL A 126 -8.67 5.05 -3.12
N SER A 127 -9.96 5.06 -2.78
CA SER A 127 -10.72 3.87 -2.36
C SER A 127 -10.90 2.86 -3.50
N ASP A 128 -10.80 1.56 -3.17
CA ASP A 128 -11.08 0.48 -4.14
C ASP A 128 -12.60 0.27 -4.40
N ASN A 129 -13.48 0.94 -3.65
CA ASN A 129 -14.93 0.86 -3.80
C ASN A 129 -15.48 1.79 -4.90
N GLN A 130 -14.70 2.04 -5.94
CA GLN A 130 -15.10 2.90 -7.05
C GLN A 130 -14.79 2.23 -8.38
N SER A 131 -15.50 2.63 -9.45
CA SER A 131 -15.09 2.22 -10.80
C SER A 131 -13.75 2.85 -11.18
N GLU A 132 -13.03 2.24 -12.14
CA GLU A 132 -11.74 2.80 -12.61
C GLU A 132 -11.88 4.23 -13.11
N GLU A 133 -12.97 4.55 -13.84
CA GLU A 133 -13.23 5.89 -14.33
C GLU A 133 -13.38 6.88 -13.17
N LYS A 134 -14.05 6.48 -12.09
CA LYS A 134 -14.23 7.32 -10.92
C LYS A 134 -12.92 7.48 -10.15
N GLN A 135 -12.12 6.42 -10.03
CA GLN A 135 -10.80 6.48 -9.43
C GLN A 135 -9.86 7.43 -10.18
N ILE A 136 -9.89 7.43 -11.52
CA ILE A 136 -9.14 8.38 -12.36
C ILE A 136 -9.58 9.83 -12.09
N GLN A 137 -10.91 10.07 -12.07
CA GLN A 137 -11.45 11.40 -11.78
C GLN A 137 -11.03 11.90 -10.39
N ILE A 138 -11.13 11.06 -9.37
CA ILE A 138 -10.73 11.39 -8.00
C ILE A 138 -9.23 11.68 -7.94
N THR A 139 -8.40 10.82 -8.52
CA THR A 139 -6.95 11.03 -8.55
C THR A 139 -6.62 12.38 -9.18
N ASN A 140 -7.13 12.67 -10.37
CA ASN A 140 -6.86 13.92 -11.07
C ASN A 140 -7.42 15.18 -10.35
N ALA A 141 -8.46 15.02 -9.53
CA ALA A 141 -9.01 16.12 -8.74
C ALA A 141 -8.21 16.42 -7.46
N LEU A 142 -7.48 15.44 -6.93
CA LEU A 142 -6.76 15.56 -5.65
C LEU A 142 -5.26 15.82 -5.80
N VAL A 143 -4.67 15.53 -6.98
CA VAL A 143 -3.27 15.86 -7.26
C VAL A 143 -3.08 17.34 -7.53
N THR A 144 -1.89 17.86 -7.29
CA THR A 144 -1.53 19.27 -7.50
C THR A 144 -0.18 19.39 -8.22
N GLU A 145 0.03 20.48 -8.96
CA GLU A 145 1.29 20.70 -9.66
C GLU A 145 2.42 21.17 -8.72
N GLU A 146 2.05 21.80 -7.60
CA GLU A 146 3.00 22.44 -6.69
C GLU A 146 3.71 21.46 -5.75
N MET A 147 3.10 20.32 -5.46
CA MET A 147 3.60 19.34 -4.49
C MET A 147 3.99 18.02 -5.18
N TYR A 148 4.79 17.22 -4.48
CA TYR A 148 5.10 15.87 -4.92
C TYR A 148 3.93 14.94 -4.60
N ASN A 149 3.24 14.46 -5.64
CA ASN A 149 2.04 13.63 -5.51
C ASN A 149 2.41 12.16 -5.27
N VAL A 150 2.15 11.67 -4.06
CA VAL A 150 2.18 10.25 -3.74
C VAL A 150 0.75 9.73 -3.70
N VAL A 151 0.38 8.86 -4.63
CA VAL A 151 -0.96 8.26 -4.71
C VAL A 151 -0.91 6.84 -4.21
N ILE A 152 -1.76 6.51 -3.23
CA ILE A 152 -1.97 5.13 -2.77
C ILE A 152 -3.31 4.67 -3.31
N ILE A 153 -3.30 3.58 -4.04
CA ILE A 153 -4.49 2.91 -4.56
C ILE A 153 -4.23 1.40 -4.60
N HIS A 154 -5.21 0.61 -4.19
CA HIS A 154 -4.98 -0.82 -4.03
C HIS A 154 -4.64 -1.52 -5.35
N LYS A 155 -5.42 -1.30 -6.42
CA LYS A 155 -5.18 -1.89 -7.76
C LYS A 155 -4.35 -0.98 -8.65
N PRO A 156 -3.37 -1.52 -9.41
CA PRO A 156 -2.52 -0.72 -10.31
C PRO A 156 -3.19 -0.32 -11.63
N SER A 157 -4.47 -0.65 -11.84
CA SER A 157 -5.16 -0.60 -13.15
C SER A 157 -5.19 0.78 -13.79
N ILE A 158 -5.27 1.85 -13.00
CA ILE A 158 -5.44 3.21 -13.52
C ILE A 158 -4.13 3.90 -13.93
N TRP A 159 -2.96 3.29 -13.67
CA TRP A 159 -1.64 3.92 -13.84
C TRP A 159 -1.49 4.63 -15.18
N GLU A 160 -1.77 3.96 -16.30
CA GLU A 160 -1.57 4.52 -17.64
C GLU A 160 -2.47 5.71 -17.95
N LYS A 161 -3.48 5.95 -17.14
CA LYS A 161 -4.41 7.08 -17.30
C LYS A 161 -4.06 8.28 -16.42
N VAL A 162 -3.28 8.06 -15.36
CA VAL A 162 -2.92 9.10 -14.38
C VAL A 162 -1.42 9.36 -14.29
N SER A 163 -0.59 8.55 -14.93
CA SER A 163 0.87 8.58 -14.83
C SER A 163 1.48 9.96 -15.05
N GLN A 164 0.90 10.79 -15.91
CA GLN A 164 1.43 12.12 -16.21
C GLN A 164 1.23 13.14 -15.07
N ASN A 165 0.31 12.86 -14.14
CA ASN A 165 -0.08 13.78 -13.06
C ASN A 165 0.38 13.29 -11.68
N VAL A 166 0.96 12.09 -11.60
CA VAL A 166 1.33 11.42 -10.34
C VAL A 166 2.82 11.16 -10.31
N ASP A 167 3.53 11.74 -9.36
CA ASP A 167 4.99 11.55 -9.25
C ASP A 167 5.34 10.13 -8.77
N LEU A 168 4.56 9.58 -7.80
CA LEU A 168 4.70 8.20 -7.32
C LEU A 168 3.34 7.58 -7.03
N MET A 169 3.02 6.44 -7.64
CA MET A 169 1.86 5.62 -7.30
C MET A 169 2.30 4.33 -6.61
N LEU A 170 1.59 3.95 -5.55
CA LEU A 170 1.85 2.75 -4.76
C LEU A 170 0.63 1.84 -4.79
N SER A 171 0.81 0.58 -5.17
CA SER A 171 -0.27 -0.40 -5.32
C SER A 171 0.12 -1.79 -4.79
N GLY A 172 -0.89 -2.60 -4.48
CA GLY A 172 -0.78 -4.01 -4.09
C GLY A 172 -1.59 -4.92 -4.99
N HIS A 173 -2.52 -5.70 -4.39
CA HIS A 173 -3.55 -6.51 -5.01
C HIS A 173 -3.08 -7.76 -5.78
N THR A 174 -2.02 -7.66 -6.54
CA THR A 174 -1.61 -8.71 -7.50
C THR A 174 -0.91 -9.89 -6.83
N HIS A 175 -0.41 -9.71 -5.60
CA HIS A 175 0.45 -10.67 -4.88
C HIS A 175 1.63 -11.22 -5.70
N LYS A 176 1.94 -10.58 -6.87
CA LYS A 176 2.84 -11.16 -7.88
C LYS A 176 2.36 -12.56 -8.33
N GLY A 177 1.06 -12.84 -8.17
CA GLY A 177 0.44 -14.13 -8.46
C GLY A 177 0.64 -15.20 -7.38
N GLN A 178 1.23 -14.86 -6.23
CA GLN A 178 1.44 -15.65 -4.99
C GLN A 178 1.98 -17.07 -5.20
N ILE A 179 1.31 -17.92 -6.00
CA ILE A 179 1.61 -19.33 -6.18
C ILE A 179 1.79 -19.66 -7.67
N PHE A 180 2.96 -20.19 -8.06
CA PHE A 180 3.16 -20.73 -9.40
C PHE A 180 2.24 -21.95 -9.62
N PRO A 181 1.56 -22.10 -10.79
CA PRO A 181 1.66 -21.26 -11.99
C PRO A 181 0.64 -20.13 -12.09
N PHE A 182 -0.10 -19.79 -11.02
CA PHE A 182 -1.17 -18.79 -11.04
C PHE A 182 -0.69 -17.38 -11.46
N ASN A 183 0.59 -17.11 -11.28
CA ASN A 183 1.23 -15.87 -11.75
C ASN A 183 1.07 -15.59 -13.26
N PHE A 184 0.87 -16.62 -14.09
CA PHE A 184 0.56 -16.43 -15.52
C PHE A 184 -0.82 -15.80 -15.73
N PHE A 185 -1.82 -16.24 -14.98
CA PHE A 185 -3.19 -15.72 -15.09
C PHE A 185 -3.26 -14.26 -14.61
N VAL A 186 -2.53 -13.92 -13.56
CA VAL A 186 -2.45 -12.53 -13.07
C VAL A 186 -1.87 -11.61 -14.13
N ARG A 187 -0.85 -12.04 -14.88
CA ARG A 187 -0.26 -11.27 -16.00
C ARG A 187 -1.18 -11.08 -17.19
N LEU A 188 -2.17 -11.94 -17.37
CA LEU A 188 -3.19 -11.75 -18.41
C LEU A 188 -4.20 -10.67 -18.04
N LYS A 189 -4.42 -10.45 -16.74
CA LYS A 189 -5.39 -9.47 -16.24
C LYS A 189 -4.76 -8.09 -15.96
N PHE A 190 -3.54 -8.06 -15.41
CA PHE A 190 -2.87 -6.84 -15.03
C PHE A 190 -1.59 -6.65 -15.86
N LYS A 191 -1.46 -5.48 -16.47
CA LYS A 191 -0.24 -5.11 -17.21
C LYS A 191 0.94 -4.90 -16.25
N ASN A 192 0.67 -4.23 -15.13
CA ASN A 192 1.66 -3.91 -14.10
C ASN A 192 1.48 -4.85 -12.91
N VAL A 193 2.23 -5.97 -12.87
CA VAL A 193 2.00 -7.02 -11.87
C VAL A 193 2.90 -6.86 -10.64
N TYR A 194 4.14 -6.42 -10.78
CA TYR A 194 5.09 -6.40 -9.68
C TYR A 194 6.33 -5.58 -9.98
N GLY A 195 6.76 -4.78 -9.01
CA GLY A 195 8.00 -4.03 -9.07
C GLY A 195 7.80 -2.59 -9.51
N LEU A 196 8.87 -1.96 -9.96
CA LEU A 196 8.89 -0.57 -10.39
C LEU A 196 8.58 -0.46 -11.88
N PHE A 197 7.68 0.44 -12.23
CA PHE A 197 7.36 0.86 -13.59
C PHE A 197 7.55 2.37 -13.68
N GLU A 198 8.04 2.87 -14.82
CA GLU A 198 8.36 4.27 -15.02
C GLU A 198 7.66 4.81 -16.27
N ASP A 199 7.23 6.06 -16.20
CA ASP A 199 6.70 6.85 -17.29
C ASP A 199 7.31 8.26 -17.21
N GLY A 200 8.41 8.49 -17.93
CA GLY A 200 9.27 9.65 -17.73
C GLY A 200 9.90 9.66 -16.34
N SER A 201 9.67 10.72 -15.58
CA SER A 201 10.09 10.84 -14.18
C SER A 201 9.12 10.18 -13.19
N ASN A 202 7.92 9.86 -13.64
CA ASN A 202 6.84 9.37 -12.78
C ASN A 202 6.93 7.86 -12.59
N ARG A 203 6.51 7.37 -11.44
CA ARG A 203 6.76 5.99 -11.03
C ARG A 203 5.52 5.32 -10.46
N LEU A 204 5.33 4.05 -10.82
CA LEU A 204 4.42 3.13 -10.15
C LEU A 204 5.25 2.03 -9.48
N TYR A 205 4.99 1.76 -8.21
CA TYR A 205 5.46 0.55 -7.56
C TYR A 205 4.29 -0.37 -7.21
N VAL A 206 4.34 -1.61 -7.69
CA VAL A 206 3.36 -2.66 -7.37
C VAL A 206 4.00 -3.66 -6.43
N SER A 207 3.49 -3.74 -5.20
CA SER A 207 3.96 -4.67 -4.18
C SER A 207 3.51 -6.10 -4.44
N SER A 208 4.33 -7.07 -4.00
CA SER A 208 3.92 -8.47 -3.94
C SER A 208 3.07 -8.80 -2.72
N GLY A 209 2.79 -7.82 -1.86
CA GLY A 209 2.05 -7.99 -0.62
C GLY A 209 2.91 -8.43 0.56
N SER A 210 2.51 -8.02 1.76
CA SER A 210 3.19 -8.35 3.03
C SER A 210 2.61 -9.59 3.71
N GLY A 211 1.42 -10.01 3.31
CA GLY A 211 0.74 -11.24 3.74
C GLY A 211 0.52 -12.24 2.60
N THR A 212 -0.48 -13.08 2.78
CA THR A 212 -0.93 -14.06 1.79
C THR A 212 -2.44 -14.09 1.75
N TRP A 213 -2.99 -14.27 0.55
CA TRP A 213 -4.41 -14.48 0.35
C TRP A 213 -4.73 -15.98 0.23
N GLY A 214 -5.78 -16.44 0.91
CA GLY A 214 -6.18 -17.85 0.91
C GLY A 214 -5.11 -18.75 1.55
N PRO A 215 -4.45 -19.66 0.81
CA PRO A 215 -3.42 -20.52 1.40
C PRO A 215 -2.22 -19.71 1.93
N ARG A 216 -1.81 -20.00 3.18
CA ARG A 216 -0.67 -19.35 3.84
C ARG A 216 0.67 -19.82 3.27
N MET A 217 0.82 -19.77 1.96
CA MET A 217 2.04 -20.16 1.27
C MET A 217 2.31 -19.30 0.04
N ARG A 218 3.57 -19.22 -0.33
CA ARG A 218 4.01 -18.62 -1.58
C ARG A 218 4.95 -19.59 -2.31
N LEU A 219 4.78 -19.71 -3.62
CA LEU A 219 5.64 -20.50 -4.48
C LEU A 219 6.08 -19.63 -5.66
N GLY A 220 7.40 -19.38 -5.77
CA GLY A 220 7.96 -18.48 -6.78
C GLY A 220 7.81 -17.00 -6.50
N THR A 221 7.24 -16.64 -5.34
CA THR A 221 7.09 -15.26 -4.86
C THR A 221 7.47 -15.15 -3.37
N GLN A 222 7.62 -13.94 -2.87
CA GLN A 222 7.95 -13.67 -1.46
C GLN A 222 7.10 -12.51 -0.94
N ASN A 223 6.82 -12.50 0.36
CA ASN A 223 6.28 -11.32 1.04
C ASN A 223 7.34 -10.22 1.06
N GLU A 224 6.89 -8.97 1.02
CA GLU A 224 7.81 -7.84 1.11
C GLU A 224 7.28 -6.70 1.97
N ILE A 225 8.22 -5.92 2.47
CA ILE A 225 8.03 -4.59 3.05
C ILE A 225 8.93 -3.67 2.24
N VAL A 226 8.40 -2.56 1.74
CA VAL A 226 9.13 -1.65 0.86
C VAL A 226 9.51 -0.41 1.63
N LYS A 227 10.80 -0.11 1.76
CA LYS A 227 11.28 1.20 2.20
C LYS A 227 11.44 2.10 0.98
N ILE A 228 10.78 3.24 0.99
CA ILE A 228 10.84 4.25 -0.07
C ILE A 228 11.49 5.49 0.53
N SER A 229 12.59 5.93 -0.06
CA SER A 229 13.25 7.18 0.31
C SER A 229 13.12 8.18 -0.82
N ILE A 230 12.42 9.29 -0.61
CA ILE A 230 12.30 10.40 -1.55
C ILE A 230 13.20 11.52 -1.05
N GLN A 231 14.02 12.09 -1.93
CA GLN A 231 14.97 13.13 -1.53
C GLN A 231 15.13 14.19 -2.65
N PRO A 232 15.54 15.42 -2.26
CA PRO A 232 15.87 16.45 -3.24
C PRO A 232 16.93 15.98 -4.24
N ILE A 233 16.96 16.64 -5.40
CA ILE A 233 18.01 16.44 -6.42
C ILE A 233 19.32 17.03 -5.91
#